data_7f6fbc35d220ab27411588aaf11d9b19
#
_entry.id   7f6fbc35d220ab27411588aaf11d9b19
#
_cell.length_a   1.000
_cell.length_b   1.000
_cell.length_c   1.000
_cell.angle_alpha   90.00
_cell.angle_beta   90.00
_cell.angle_gamma   90.00
#
_symmetry.space_group_name_H-M   'P 1'
#
loop_
_entity.id
_entity.type
_entity.pdbx_description
1 polymer ?
#
loop_
_entity_poly.entity_id
_entity_poly.type
_entity_poly.pdbx_seq_one_letter_code
_entity_poly.pdbx_strand_id
1 'polypeptide(L)'
;MKALLVVGSPKGRASVSRRFGRALLDRLAARGAETEEIAVADVLRSSEERHRFYRAADAADVIVVSFPLYVDQLPAPLIQTLELLADRRHGAQGATPWPGPLAQRLVAIVQCGFWESHQNRPAVDIVRQFARETGFVWAGGLAMGAGGALTGRALDKAGGMVRN
;
A
#
# COMPACT_ATOMS: atom_id res chain seq x y z
N MET A 1 -1.21 -17.78 4.22
CA MET A 1 -1.04 -16.57 3.37
C MET A 1 -0.56 -15.44 4.27
N LYS A 2 0.47 -14.71 3.84
CA LYS A 2 1.01 -13.55 4.54
C LYS A 2 0.66 -12.26 3.77
N ALA A 3 0.11 -11.27 4.45
CA ALA A 3 -0.27 -9.99 3.86
C ALA A 3 0.48 -8.83 4.54
N LEU A 4 1.19 -8.04 3.73
CA LEU A 4 1.87 -6.83 4.17
C LEU A 4 1.09 -5.59 3.75
N LEU A 5 0.75 -4.72 4.70
CA LEU A 5 0.24 -3.38 4.42
C LEU A 5 1.37 -2.36 4.48
N VAL A 6 1.60 -1.68 3.38
CA VAL A 6 2.49 -0.51 3.29
C VAL A 6 1.63 0.75 3.36
N VAL A 7 1.76 1.50 4.46
CA VAL A 7 1.02 2.76 4.66
C VAL A 7 1.82 3.91 4.08
N GLY A 8 1.41 4.36 2.88
CA GLY A 8 2.08 5.40 2.10
C GLY A 8 1.74 6.84 2.51
N SER A 9 1.00 7.03 3.60
CA SER A 9 0.61 8.36 4.08
C SER A 9 1.67 8.97 5.01
N PRO A 10 2.13 10.21 4.76
CA PRO A 10 3.02 10.91 5.69
C PRO A 10 2.40 11.19 7.07
N LYS A 11 1.06 11.14 7.20
CA LYS A 11 0.36 11.28 8.48
C LYS A 11 0.43 10.02 9.36
N GLY A 12 1.11 8.96 8.91
CA GLY A 12 1.35 7.73 9.66
C GLY A 12 0.07 7.11 10.24
N ARG A 13 0.08 6.81 11.54
CA ARG A 13 -0.99 6.07 12.23
C ARG A 13 -2.36 6.76 12.23
N ALA A 14 -2.41 8.09 12.12
CA ALA A 14 -3.65 8.86 12.11
C ALA A 14 -4.28 8.99 10.70
N SER A 15 -3.68 8.36 9.69
CA SER A 15 -4.11 8.54 8.30
C SER A 15 -5.37 7.74 7.96
N VAL A 16 -6.19 8.32 7.10
CA VAL A 16 -7.34 7.65 6.48
C VAL A 16 -6.89 6.44 5.66
N SER A 17 -5.79 6.58 4.92
CA SER A 17 -5.22 5.48 4.14
C SER A 17 -4.88 4.27 5.00
N ARG A 18 -4.30 4.46 6.19
CA ARG A 18 -4.05 3.37 7.13
C ARG A 18 -5.35 2.65 7.50
N ARG A 19 -6.42 3.41 7.77
CA ARG A 19 -7.72 2.83 8.17
C ARG A 19 -8.29 1.94 7.07
N PHE A 20 -8.20 2.35 5.81
CA PHE A 20 -8.64 1.52 4.68
C PHE A 20 -7.78 0.28 4.49
N GLY A 21 -6.46 0.44 4.55
CA GLY A 21 -5.54 -0.69 4.48
C GLY A 21 -5.80 -1.70 5.60
N ARG A 22 -5.99 -1.22 6.84
CA ARG A 22 -6.32 -2.07 8.00
C ARG A 22 -7.64 -2.81 7.82
N ALA A 23 -8.67 -2.15 7.32
CA ALA A 23 -9.96 -2.80 7.08
C ALA A 23 -9.84 -3.99 6.10
N LEU A 24 -8.94 -3.92 5.11
CA LEU A 24 -8.63 -5.05 4.25
C LEU A 24 -7.83 -6.12 5.01
N LEU A 25 -6.78 -5.73 5.75
CA LEU A 25 -5.98 -6.68 6.53
C LEU A 25 -6.82 -7.44 7.55
N ASP A 26 -7.72 -6.76 8.26
CA ASP A 26 -8.59 -7.38 9.27
C ASP A 26 -9.50 -8.46 8.62
N ARG A 27 -9.99 -8.21 7.40
CA ARG A 27 -10.75 -9.20 6.62
C ARG A 27 -9.90 -10.39 6.15
N LEU A 28 -8.64 -10.15 5.82
CA LEU A 28 -7.70 -11.22 5.47
C LEU A 28 -7.33 -12.04 6.70
N ALA A 29 -7.07 -11.39 7.84
CA ALA A 29 -6.79 -12.04 9.11
C ALA A 29 -7.96 -12.93 9.57
N ALA A 30 -9.21 -12.46 9.43
CA ALA A 30 -10.41 -13.26 9.71
C ALA A 30 -10.55 -14.52 8.82
N ARG A 31 -9.78 -14.59 7.73
CA ARG A 31 -9.67 -15.76 6.85
C ARG A 31 -8.37 -16.55 7.06
N GLY A 32 -7.68 -16.32 8.17
CA GLY A 32 -6.47 -17.05 8.54
C GLY A 32 -5.18 -16.53 7.93
N ALA A 33 -5.15 -15.29 7.40
CA ALA A 33 -3.91 -14.70 6.94
C ALA A 33 -3.10 -14.11 8.11
N GLU A 34 -1.79 -14.30 8.10
CA GLU A 34 -0.85 -13.53 8.91
C GLU A 34 -0.75 -12.12 8.31
N THR A 35 -0.82 -11.08 9.15
CA THR A 35 -0.80 -9.69 8.66
C THR A 35 0.27 -8.87 9.35
N GLU A 36 0.99 -8.06 8.58
CA GLU A 36 1.95 -7.08 9.08
C GLU A 36 1.65 -5.70 8.47
N GLU A 37 1.96 -4.65 9.23
CA GLU A 37 1.80 -3.25 8.81
C GLU A 37 3.11 -2.50 8.97
N ILE A 38 3.52 -1.77 7.94
CA ILE A 38 4.71 -0.92 7.95
C ILE A 38 4.35 0.43 7.32
N ALA A 39 4.75 1.53 7.98
CA ALA A 39 4.60 2.87 7.43
C ALA A 39 5.86 3.27 6.66
N VAL A 40 5.69 3.93 5.51
CA VAL A 40 6.82 4.41 4.69
C VAL A 40 7.75 5.34 5.46
N ALA A 41 7.22 6.15 6.39
CA ALA A 41 8.03 7.01 7.24
C ALA A 41 9.01 6.23 8.13
N ASP A 42 8.63 5.02 8.56
CA ASP A 42 9.51 4.15 9.35
C ASP A 42 10.61 3.58 8.46
N VAL A 43 10.28 3.08 7.27
CA VAL A 43 11.23 2.53 6.29
C VAL A 43 12.34 3.52 5.94
N LEU A 44 11.99 4.79 5.82
CA LEU A 44 12.94 5.85 5.44
C LEU A 44 13.75 6.40 6.62
N ARG A 45 13.31 6.14 7.86
CA ARG A 45 13.93 6.69 9.08
C ARG A 45 15.23 6.01 9.44
N SER A 46 15.34 4.69 9.29
CA SER A 46 16.52 3.93 9.69
C SER A 46 16.79 2.72 8.81
N SER A 47 18.05 2.27 8.80
CA SER A 47 18.45 1.05 8.10
C SER A 47 17.81 -0.20 8.72
N GLU A 48 17.59 -0.23 10.03
CA GLU A 48 16.93 -1.33 10.74
C GLU A 48 15.49 -1.53 10.27
N GLU A 49 14.70 -0.43 10.22
CA GLU A 49 13.31 -0.47 9.74
C GLU A 49 13.25 -0.82 8.25
N ARG A 50 14.24 -0.38 7.47
CA ARG A 50 14.36 -0.78 6.06
C ARG A 50 14.62 -2.28 5.92
N HIS A 51 15.49 -2.87 6.74
CA HIS A 51 15.71 -4.30 6.74
C HIS A 51 14.48 -5.07 7.20
N ARG A 52 13.73 -4.54 8.17
CA ARG A 52 12.44 -5.11 8.58
C ARG A 52 11.45 -5.12 7.42
N PHE A 53 11.34 -3.99 6.70
CA PHE A 53 10.50 -3.88 5.51
C PHE A 53 10.88 -4.90 4.44
N TYR A 54 12.16 -5.08 4.15
CA TYR A 54 12.61 -6.07 3.18
C TYR A 54 12.22 -7.49 3.60
N ARG A 55 12.45 -7.87 4.86
CA ARG A 55 12.04 -9.20 5.36
C ARG A 55 10.52 -9.42 5.25
N ALA A 56 9.74 -8.42 5.61
CA ALA A 56 8.28 -8.49 5.52
C ALA A 56 7.81 -8.58 4.05
N ALA A 57 8.43 -7.80 3.16
CA ALA A 57 8.13 -7.83 1.72
C ALA A 57 8.53 -9.18 1.09
N ASP A 58 9.70 -9.71 1.44
CA ASP A 58 10.18 -11.02 0.96
C ASP A 58 9.24 -12.17 1.35
N ALA A 59 8.65 -12.09 2.55
CA ALA A 59 7.79 -13.13 3.10
C ALA A 59 6.31 -13.03 2.68
N ALA A 60 5.89 -11.89 2.14
CA ALA A 60 4.47 -11.64 1.85
C ALA A 60 3.99 -12.36 0.59
N ASP A 61 2.80 -12.94 0.61
CA ASP A 61 2.08 -13.43 -0.58
C ASP A 61 1.33 -12.28 -1.28
N VAL A 62 0.92 -11.27 -0.51
CA VAL A 62 0.26 -10.07 -1.02
C VAL A 62 0.78 -8.82 -0.31
N ILE A 63 1.14 -7.81 -1.09
CA ILE A 63 1.47 -6.46 -0.62
C ILE A 63 0.33 -5.54 -0.97
N VAL A 64 -0.18 -4.84 0.04
CA VAL A 64 -1.21 -3.81 -0.09
C VAL A 64 -0.55 -2.45 0.14
N VAL A 65 -0.53 -1.60 -0.86
CA VAL A 65 -0.09 -0.20 -0.71
C VAL A 65 -1.32 0.71 -0.53
N SER A 66 -1.40 1.40 0.60
CA SER A 66 -2.54 2.29 0.89
C SER A 66 -2.06 3.71 1.15
N PHE A 67 -2.53 4.69 0.35
CA PHE A 67 -1.99 6.05 0.35
C PHE A 67 -3.01 7.11 -0.08
N PRO A 68 -2.80 8.38 0.31
CA PRO A 68 -3.57 9.50 -0.21
C PRO A 68 -3.02 9.95 -1.57
N LEU A 69 -3.91 10.49 -2.41
CA LEU A 69 -3.50 11.21 -3.61
C LEU A 69 -2.88 12.57 -3.22
N TYR A 70 -1.67 12.85 -3.69
CA TYR A 70 -1.01 14.14 -3.53
C TYR A 70 -0.60 14.69 -4.90
N VAL A 71 -1.19 15.82 -5.29
CA VAL A 71 -0.92 16.49 -6.58
C VAL A 71 -0.98 15.48 -7.75
N ASP A 72 -2.10 14.75 -7.81
CA ASP A 72 -2.42 13.71 -8.79
C ASP A 72 -1.44 12.52 -8.83
N GLN A 73 -0.61 12.36 -7.81
CA GLN A 73 0.45 11.36 -7.73
C GLN A 73 0.52 10.67 -6.36
N LEU A 74 1.49 9.74 -6.25
CA LEU A 74 1.85 9.11 -4.99
C LEU A 74 2.63 10.10 -4.11
N PRO A 75 2.49 10.01 -2.77
CA PRO A 75 3.38 10.74 -1.86
C PRO A 75 4.85 10.37 -2.08
N ALA A 76 5.76 11.36 -2.09
CA ALA A 76 7.19 11.14 -2.31
C ALA A 76 7.81 10.05 -1.41
N PRO A 77 7.49 9.93 -0.10
CA PRO A 77 8.00 8.83 0.71
C PRO A 77 7.54 7.45 0.24
N LEU A 78 6.34 7.34 -0.37
CA LEU A 78 5.89 6.08 -0.95
C LEU A 78 6.67 5.77 -2.21
N ILE A 79 6.91 6.75 -3.08
CA ILE A 79 7.74 6.57 -4.29
C ILE A 79 9.11 6.01 -3.89
N GLN A 80 9.81 6.66 -2.96
CA GLN A 80 11.11 6.20 -2.47
C GLN A 80 11.06 4.77 -1.90
N THR A 81 10.00 4.42 -1.18
CA THR A 81 9.84 3.06 -0.63
C THR A 81 9.60 2.03 -1.75
N LEU A 82 8.85 2.39 -2.80
CA LEU A 82 8.65 1.52 -3.96
C LEU A 82 9.94 1.35 -4.78
N GLU A 83 10.75 2.40 -4.94
CA GLU A 83 12.07 2.32 -5.56
C GLU A 83 12.98 1.35 -4.80
N LEU A 84 13.05 1.45 -3.47
CA LEU A 84 13.78 0.49 -2.62
C LEU A 84 13.28 -0.96 -2.83
N LEU A 85 11.99 -1.14 -3.01
CA LEU A 85 11.41 -2.46 -3.28
C LEU A 85 11.75 -2.96 -4.68
N ALA A 86 11.76 -2.08 -5.68
CA ALA A 86 12.18 -2.39 -7.05
C ALA A 86 13.66 -2.82 -7.08
N ASP A 87 14.54 -2.04 -6.46
CA ASP A 87 15.97 -2.36 -6.36
C ASP A 87 16.19 -3.71 -5.68
N ARG A 88 15.43 -3.99 -4.62
CA ARG A 88 15.46 -5.28 -3.94
C ARG A 88 15.04 -6.42 -4.85
N ARG A 89 14.02 -6.23 -5.69
CA ARG A 89 13.51 -7.29 -6.59
C ARG A 89 14.41 -7.54 -7.79
N HIS A 90 14.95 -6.48 -8.37
CA HIS A 90 15.81 -6.61 -9.57
C HIS A 90 17.22 -7.08 -9.23
N GLY A 91 17.58 -7.13 -7.95
CA GLY A 91 18.94 -7.35 -7.50
C GLY A 91 19.79 -6.15 -7.91
N ALA A 92 19.99 -5.17 -7.04
CA ALA A 92 21.08 -4.21 -7.23
C ALA A 92 22.37 -5.00 -7.52
N GLN A 93 23.24 -4.50 -8.40
CA GLN A 93 24.44 -5.22 -8.85
C GLN A 93 25.16 -5.90 -7.67
N GLY A 94 25.18 -7.25 -7.67
CA GLY A 94 25.75 -8.06 -6.60
C GLY A 94 24.79 -8.46 -5.46
N ALA A 95 23.50 -8.13 -5.55
CA ALA A 95 22.52 -8.56 -4.56
C ALA A 95 22.08 -10.01 -4.75
N THR A 96 21.70 -10.66 -3.65
CA THR A 96 21.04 -11.97 -3.68
C THR A 96 19.77 -11.92 -4.53
N PRO A 97 19.49 -12.95 -5.36
CA PRO A 97 18.23 -13.03 -6.09
C PRO A 97 17.02 -12.83 -5.14
N TRP A 98 15.93 -12.27 -5.67
CA TRP A 98 14.70 -12.08 -4.91
C TRP A 98 14.26 -13.38 -4.21
N PRO A 99 14.20 -13.43 -2.87
CA PRO A 99 13.88 -14.67 -2.15
C PRO A 99 12.37 -14.88 -1.95
N GLY A 100 11.56 -13.91 -2.35
CA GLY A 100 10.11 -13.95 -2.14
C GLY A 100 9.36 -14.84 -3.14
N PRO A 101 8.03 -15.03 -2.93
CA PRO A 101 7.20 -15.82 -3.82
C PRO A 101 7.20 -15.28 -5.26
N LEU A 102 7.32 -16.18 -6.25
CA LEU A 102 7.32 -15.80 -7.69
C LEU A 102 6.01 -15.14 -8.13
N ALA A 103 4.88 -15.49 -7.52
CA ALA A 103 3.54 -14.98 -7.84
C ALA A 103 3.01 -13.98 -6.79
N GLN A 104 3.91 -13.18 -6.20
CA GLN A 104 3.54 -12.18 -5.21
C GLN A 104 2.58 -11.14 -5.78
N ARG A 105 1.47 -10.89 -5.09
CA ARG A 105 0.41 -9.98 -5.54
C ARG A 105 0.61 -8.57 -5.01
N LEU A 106 0.27 -7.57 -5.83
CA LEU A 106 0.25 -6.16 -5.43
C LEU A 106 -1.17 -5.59 -5.56
N VAL A 107 -1.63 -4.93 -4.51
CA VAL A 107 -2.94 -4.25 -4.42
C VAL A 107 -2.70 -2.78 -4.08
N ALA A 108 -3.42 -1.86 -4.73
CA ALA A 108 -3.42 -0.44 -4.36
C ALA A 108 -4.74 -0.03 -3.72
N ILE A 109 -4.68 0.78 -2.66
CA ILE A 109 -5.82 1.49 -2.09
C ILE A 109 -5.49 2.97 -2.09
N VAL A 110 -6.17 3.74 -2.91
CA VAL A 110 -5.92 5.17 -3.10
C VAL A 110 -7.13 5.96 -2.67
N GLN A 111 -6.93 7.04 -1.94
CA GLN A 111 -8.01 7.96 -1.57
C GLN A 111 -7.61 9.41 -1.81
N CYS A 112 -8.58 10.23 -2.19
CA CYS A 112 -8.41 11.68 -2.35
C CYS A 112 -9.46 12.47 -1.54
N GLY A 113 -9.23 13.77 -1.41
CA GLY A 113 -10.18 14.69 -0.79
C GLY A 113 -11.35 15.07 -1.70
N PHE A 114 -11.23 14.88 -3.00
CA PHE A 114 -12.28 15.13 -3.98
C PHE A 114 -13.42 14.13 -3.84
N TRP A 115 -14.64 14.52 -4.26
CA TRP A 115 -15.79 13.61 -4.26
C TRP A 115 -15.64 12.51 -5.31
N GLU A 116 -15.01 12.84 -6.43
CA GLU A 116 -14.87 12.00 -7.60
C GLU A 116 -13.71 11.02 -7.43
N SER A 117 -14.01 9.74 -7.33
CA SER A 117 -13.00 8.70 -7.17
C SER A 117 -12.07 8.55 -8.38
N HIS A 118 -12.51 8.99 -9.58
CA HIS A 118 -11.71 8.90 -10.80
C HIS A 118 -10.43 9.76 -10.76
N GLN A 119 -10.37 10.77 -9.89
CA GLN A 119 -9.16 11.58 -9.66
C GLN A 119 -7.97 10.70 -9.19
N ASN A 120 -8.24 9.54 -8.59
CA ASN A 120 -7.19 8.61 -8.18
C ASN A 120 -6.63 7.75 -9.33
N ARG A 121 -7.23 7.81 -10.53
CA ARG A 121 -6.88 6.91 -11.65
C ARG A 121 -5.40 6.96 -12.02
N PRO A 122 -4.75 8.14 -12.19
CA PRO A 122 -3.33 8.19 -12.51
C PRO A 122 -2.47 7.47 -11.46
N ALA A 123 -2.76 7.66 -10.17
CA ALA A 123 -2.01 7.02 -9.09
C ALA A 123 -2.19 5.50 -9.06
N VAL A 124 -3.39 4.99 -9.38
CA VAL A 124 -3.62 3.54 -9.53
C VAL A 124 -2.84 2.99 -10.72
N ASP A 125 -2.81 3.73 -11.84
CA ASP A 125 -2.10 3.33 -13.05
C ASP A 125 -0.56 3.29 -12.83
N ILE A 126 -0.02 4.23 -12.04
CA ILE A 126 1.39 4.21 -11.64
C ILE A 126 1.72 2.94 -10.85
N VAL A 127 0.91 2.56 -9.84
CA VAL A 127 1.16 1.35 -9.06
C VAL A 127 0.98 0.09 -9.91
N ARG A 128 0.01 0.09 -10.84
CA ARG A 128 -0.15 -1.01 -11.80
C ARG A 128 1.07 -1.16 -12.71
N GLN A 129 1.61 -0.06 -13.21
CA GLN A 129 2.84 -0.08 -14.02
C GLN A 129 4.04 -0.54 -13.19
N PHE A 130 4.18 -0.06 -11.97
CA PHE A 130 5.19 -0.54 -11.03
C PHE A 130 5.10 -2.06 -10.84
N ALA A 131 3.90 -2.61 -10.63
CA ALA A 131 3.70 -4.05 -10.53
C ALA A 131 4.23 -4.79 -11.76
N ARG A 132 3.93 -4.28 -12.95
CA ARG A 132 4.36 -4.84 -14.23
C ARG A 132 5.88 -4.84 -14.38
N GLU A 133 6.51 -3.70 -14.11
CA GLU A 133 7.97 -3.53 -14.27
C GLU A 133 8.77 -4.37 -13.25
N THR A 134 8.22 -4.56 -12.06
CA THR A 134 8.89 -5.30 -10.98
C THR A 134 8.46 -6.76 -10.87
N GLY A 135 7.61 -7.27 -11.79
CA GLY A 135 7.19 -8.66 -11.81
C GLY A 135 6.19 -9.06 -10.71
N PHE A 136 5.48 -8.11 -10.10
CA PHE A 136 4.34 -8.41 -9.26
C PHE A 136 3.12 -8.78 -10.09
N VAL A 137 2.30 -9.68 -9.58
CA VAL A 137 0.96 -9.93 -10.13
C VAL A 137 0.04 -8.81 -9.66
N TRP A 138 -0.40 -7.95 -10.57
CA TRP A 138 -1.39 -6.92 -10.25
C TRP A 138 -2.73 -7.55 -9.86
N ALA A 139 -3.15 -7.37 -8.61
CA ALA A 139 -4.36 -7.96 -8.06
C ALA A 139 -5.54 -6.98 -7.96
N GLY A 140 -5.31 -5.71 -8.34
CA GLY A 140 -6.36 -4.71 -8.43
C GLY A 140 -6.09 -3.44 -7.65
N GLY A 141 -6.91 -2.42 -7.91
CA GLY A 141 -6.87 -1.12 -7.23
C GLY A 141 -8.24 -0.69 -6.75
N LEU A 142 -8.31 -0.13 -5.55
CA LEU A 142 -9.48 0.54 -5.00
C LEU A 142 -9.22 2.04 -4.96
N ALA A 143 -10.06 2.80 -5.68
CA ALA A 143 -10.00 4.25 -5.73
C ALA A 143 -11.19 4.85 -4.99
N MET A 144 -10.95 5.71 -4.00
CA MET A 144 -12.01 6.31 -3.19
C MET A 144 -11.92 7.83 -3.19
N GLY A 145 -13.04 8.47 -3.51
CA GLY A 145 -13.26 9.89 -3.29
C GLY A 145 -13.69 10.19 -1.85
N ALA A 146 -13.79 11.47 -1.52
CA ALA A 146 -14.29 11.98 -0.23
C ALA A 146 -13.56 11.41 1.00
N GLY A 147 -12.30 11.02 0.87
CA GLY A 147 -11.52 10.43 1.98
C GLY A 147 -11.46 11.31 3.23
N GLY A 148 -11.53 12.63 3.06
CA GLY A 148 -11.62 13.59 4.16
C GLY A 148 -12.91 13.48 5.00
N ALA A 149 -14.03 13.08 4.41
CA ALA A 149 -15.30 12.91 5.10
C ALA A 149 -15.29 11.74 6.11
N LEU A 150 -14.33 10.84 5.97
CA LEU A 150 -14.15 9.67 6.86
C LEU A 150 -13.19 9.94 8.01
N THR A 151 -12.66 11.14 8.10
CA THR A 151 -11.79 11.55 9.21
C THR A 151 -12.59 11.52 10.52
N GLY A 152 -12.13 10.72 11.48
CA GLY A 152 -12.78 10.62 12.80
C GLY A 152 -13.98 9.68 12.89
N ARG A 153 -14.47 9.09 11.80
CA ARG A 153 -15.58 8.11 11.81
C ARG A 153 -15.06 6.68 11.61
N ALA A 154 -15.67 5.71 12.27
CA ALA A 154 -15.42 4.31 12.00
C ALA A 154 -16.00 3.94 10.61
N LEU A 155 -15.28 3.09 9.83
CA LEU A 155 -15.71 2.71 8.47
C LEU A 155 -17.06 1.99 8.44
N ASP A 156 -17.40 1.26 9.51
CA ASP A 156 -18.69 0.58 9.71
C ASP A 156 -19.85 1.57 9.89
N LYS A 157 -19.57 2.74 10.49
CA LYS A 157 -20.55 3.83 10.70
C LYS A 157 -20.65 4.79 9.50
N ALA A 158 -19.77 4.69 8.53
CA ALA A 158 -19.80 5.50 7.30
C ALA A 158 -20.78 4.95 6.23
N GLY A 159 -21.40 3.80 6.47
CA GLY A 159 -22.20 3.06 5.49
C GLY A 159 -23.45 3.77 4.93
N GLY A 160 -23.87 4.89 5.47
CA GLY A 160 -24.96 5.70 4.94
C GLY A 160 -24.55 6.70 3.86
N MET A 161 -23.25 7.05 3.77
CA MET A 161 -22.73 8.09 2.85
C MET A 161 -21.99 7.51 1.63
N VAL A 162 -21.78 6.19 1.59
CA VAL A 162 -20.97 5.50 0.56
C VAL A 162 -21.83 4.55 -0.30
N ARG A 163 -23.14 4.53 -0.12
CA ARG A 163 -24.08 3.60 -0.81
C ARG A 163 -24.86 4.20 -1.98
N ASN A 164 -24.42 5.30 -2.57
CA ASN A 164 -25.03 5.78 -3.82
C ASN A 164 -23.96 6.02 -4.87
#